data_f78414cfe0d2548298dc9828d82c6b33
#
_entry.id   f78414cfe0d2548298dc9828d82c6b33
#
_cell.length_a   1.000
_cell.length_b   1.000
_cell.length_c   1.000
_cell.angle_alpha   90.00
_cell.angle_beta   90.00
_cell.angle_gamma   90.00
#
_symmetry.space_group_name_H-M   'P 1'
#
loop_
_entity.id
_entity.type
_entity.pdbx_description
1 polymer ?
#
loop_
_entity_poly.entity_id
_entity_poly.type
_entity_poly.pdbx_seq_one_letter_code
_entity_poly.pdbx_strand_id
1 'polypeptide(L)'
;MRDNPSMRRALLIAFAFGLAAGAQETRIPDLTAEQILQKAIDATGGAAAREKIKSVVMKGEFELAGQGVRSTLEIYSKAPNKRLSVTKIEGFGEMKQGFDGQNAWVQDPQGNIRDVTGPQLTLMQREGQFNADLKWKELYEKVEVQGKEKVEGKDAYVLKLTPKTGPPVVRYYDAAAYLLVRSDLSVNTPQGEFTLKSVLSDYRDVDGAKMPFQMTQQMPMGTMTTRITEAKTNLPIDDQIFAKPGGAPK
;
A
#
# COMPACT_ATOMS: atom_id res chain seq x y z
N MET A 1 40.00 42.99 -73.93
CA MET A 1 41.28 42.28 -73.92
C MET A 1 41.56 41.95 -72.48
N ARG A 2 41.34 40.69 -72.10
CA ARG A 2 42.30 39.84 -71.36
C ARG A 2 42.77 40.46 -70.02
N ASP A 3 42.77 39.90 -68.85
CA ASP A 3 42.70 38.48 -68.41
C ASP A 3 42.35 38.45 -66.95
N ASN A 4 41.71 37.34 -66.56
CA ASN A 4 41.39 36.96 -65.18
C ASN A 4 42.63 36.32 -64.54
N PRO A 5 42.95 36.54 -63.25
CA PRO A 5 43.15 35.33 -62.46
C PRO A 5 42.59 35.34 -61.04
N SER A 6 41.85 34.32 -60.80
CA SER A 6 41.84 33.45 -59.62
C SER A 6 42.04 34.05 -58.21
N MET A 7 40.93 34.25 -57.50
CA MET A 7 40.93 34.31 -56.02
C MET A 7 40.74 32.92 -55.46
N ARG A 8 41.77 32.39 -54.76
CA ARG A 8 41.73 31.19 -53.95
C ARG A 8 40.92 31.49 -52.72
N ARG A 9 39.75 30.87 -52.63
CA ARG A 9 38.96 30.82 -51.39
C ARG A 9 39.50 29.71 -50.49
N ALA A 10 40.12 30.07 -49.35
CA ALA A 10 40.46 29.19 -48.29
C ALA A 10 39.17 28.79 -47.49
N LEU A 11 38.83 27.53 -47.55
CA LEU A 11 37.67 26.95 -46.79
C LEU A 11 38.13 26.62 -45.40
N LEU A 12 37.78 27.46 -44.42
CA LEU A 12 37.93 27.13 -42.97
C LEU A 12 36.82 26.18 -42.57
N ILE A 13 37.14 24.90 -42.39
CA ILE A 13 36.25 23.90 -41.81
C ILE A 13 36.37 24.03 -40.27
N ALA A 14 35.37 24.66 -39.66
CA ALA A 14 35.21 24.64 -38.21
C ALA A 14 34.63 23.29 -37.79
N PHE A 15 35.44 22.42 -37.18
CA PHE A 15 35.00 21.20 -36.52
C PHE A 15 34.33 21.60 -35.20
N ALA A 16 32.98 21.64 -35.20
CA ALA A 16 32.20 21.72 -33.98
C ALA A 16 32.18 20.34 -33.30
N PHE A 17 33.00 20.15 -32.28
CA PHE A 17 32.90 19.02 -31.37
C PHE A 17 31.63 19.20 -30.53
N GLY A 18 30.55 18.57 -30.97
CA GLY A 18 29.33 18.44 -30.17
C GLY A 18 29.60 17.44 -29.04
N LEU A 19 29.78 17.92 -27.82
CA LEU A 19 29.64 17.08 -26.61
C LEU A 19 28.19 16.64 -26.51
N ALA A 20 27.89 15.44 -27.04
CA ALA A 20 26.68 14.72 -26.69
C ALA A 20 26.84 14.24 -25.22
N ALA A 21 26.35 15.04 -24.27
CA ALA A 21 26.13 14.59 -22.93
C ALA A 21 25.03 13.53 -23.02
N GLY A 22 25.40 12.27 -23.21
CA GLY A 22 24.50 11.13 -23.08
C GLY A 22 23.97 11.13 -21.64
N ALA A 23 22.70 11.46 -21.48
CA ALA A 23 22.00 11.17 -20.24
C ALA A 23 22.11 9.67 -20.02
N GLN A 24 22.92 9.25 -19.06
CA GLN A 24 23.05 7.87 -18.65
C GLN A 24 21.73 7.51 -17.96
N GLU A 25 20.80 6.91 -18.68
CA GLU A 25 19.64 6.27 -18.07
C GLU A 25 20.15 5.26 -17.05
N THR A 26 19.99 5.57 -15.78
CA THR A 26 20.29 4.65 -14.68
C THR A 26 19.36 3.46 -14.85
N ARG A 27 19.90 2.40 -15.46
CA ARG A 27 19.15 1.16 -15.66
C ARG A 27 18.84 0.55 -14.29
N ILE A 28 17.56 0.58 -13.91
CA ILE A 28 17.11 -0.08 -12.68
C ILE A 28 17.37 -1.59 -12.83
N PRO A 29 18.06 -2.24 -11.86
CA PRO A 29 18.38 -3.65 -11.93
C PRO A 29 17.14 -4.52 -12.14
N ASP A 30 17.28 -5.57 -12.95
CA ASP A 30 16.26 -6.60 -13.08
C ASP A 30 16.37 -7.55 -11.89
N LEU A 31 15.48 -7.37 -10.91
CA LEU A 31 15.42 -8.18 -9.68
C LEU A 31 14.32 -9.24 -9.81
N THR A 32 14.53 -10.38 -9.14
CA THR A 32 13.47 -11.37 -8.96
C THR A 32 12.42 -10.87 -7.97
N ALA A 33 11.22 -11.44 -8.03
CA ALA A 33 10.15 -11.11 -7.08
C ALA A 33 10.58 -11.31 -5.61
N GLU A 34 11.30 -12.39 -5.32
CA GLU A 34 11.83 -12.65 -3.99
C GLU A 34 12.84 -11.58 -3.53
N GLN A 35 13.73 -11.15 -4.41
CA GLN A 35 14.70 -10.09 -4.10
C GLN A 35 14.01 -8.75 -3.82
N ILE A 36 12.97 -8.41 -4.58
CA ILE A 36 12.19 -7.18 -4.37
C ILE A 36 11.48 -7.24 -3.01
N LEU A 37 10.80 -8.35 -2.71
CA LEU A 37 10.11 -8.52 -1.42
C LEU A 37 11.08 -8.51 -0.24
N GLN A 38 12.25 -9.15 -0.35
CA GLN A 38 13.26 -9.11 0.70
C GLN A 38 13.75 -7.68 0.94
N LYS A 39 14.08 -6.95 -0.12
CA LYS A 39 14.48 -5.54 -0.01
C LYS A 39 13.37 -4.66 0.59
N ALA A 40 12.10 -4.94 0.29
CA ALA A 40 10.96 -4.24 0.88
C ALA A 40 10.83 -4.53 2.39
N ILE A 41 11.06 -5.77 2.81
CA ILE A 41 11.12 -6.15 4.23
C ILE A 41 12.25 -5.39 4.92
N ASP A 42 13.46 -5.38 4.34
CA ASP A 42 14.61 -4.69 4.90
C ASP A 42 14.39 -3.18 4.97
N ALA A 43 13.81 -2.57 3.92
CA ALA A 43 13.48 -1.16 3.86
C ALA A 43 12.45 -0.72 4.93
N THR A 44 11.64 -1.65 5.42
CA THR A 44 10.64 -1.40 6.48
C THR A 44 11.11 -1.79 7.88
N GLY A 45 12.44 -1.96 8.09
CA GLY A 45 13.05 -2.26 9.39
C GLY A 45 13.54 -3.69 9.57
N GLY A 46 13.29 -4.56 8.58
CA GLY A 46 13.69 -5.96 8.60
C GLY A 46 12.79 -6.85 9.46
N ALA A 47 12.93 -8.16 9.28
CA ALA A 47 12.10 -9.15 9.97
C ALA A 47 12.29 -9.08 11.49
N ALA A 48 13.54 -8.98 11.98
CA ALA A 48 13.84 -9.01 13.41
C ALA A 48 13.21 -7.87 14.22
N ALA A 49 13.15 -6.65 13.66
CA ALA A 49 12.48 -5.52 14.32
C ALA A 49 10.97 -5.70 14.30
N ARG A 50 10.42 -6.06 13.14
CA ARG A 50 8.97 -6.23 12.94
C ARG A 50 8.38 -7.38 13.76
N GLU A 51 9.12 -8.48 13.96
CA GLU A 51 8.69 -9.61 14.79
C GLU A 51 8.60 -9.29 16.28
N LYS A 52 9.32 -8.27 16.76
CA LYS A 52 9.19 -7.77 18.14
C LYS A 52 7.89 -7.03 18.38
N ILE A 53 7.25 -6.52 17.34
CA ILE A 53 5.98 -5.83 17.43
C ILE A 53 4.87 -6.89 17.47
N LYS A 54 4.08 -6.91 18.54
CA LYS A 54 2.97 -7.86 18.75
C LYS A 54 1.60 -7.21 18.68
N SER A 55 1.54 -5.88 18.82
CA SER A 55 0.32 -5.11 18.64
C SER A 55 0.64 -3.74 18.04
N VAL A 56 -0.30 -3.18 17.31
CA VAL A 56 -0.23 -1.83 16.77
C VAL A 56 -1.58 -1.16 16.98
N VAL A 57 -1.59 0.04 17.54
CA VAL A 57 -2.74 0.93 17.60
C VAL A 57 -2.44 2.15 16.75
N MET A 58 -3.26 2.41 15.76
CA MET A 58 -3.17 3.61 14.92
C MET A 58 -4.41 4.46 15.10
N LYS A 59 -4.22 5.78 15.20
CA LYS A 59 -5.30 6.76 15.14
C LYS A 59 -5.07 7.67 13.95
N GLY A 60 -6.15 8.11 13.34
CA GLY A 60 -6.06 8.96 12.17
C GLY A 60 -7.40 9.57 11.81
N GLU A 61 -7.36 10.27 10.70
CA GLU A 61 -8.51 10.93 10.11
C GLU A 61 -8.59 10.52 8.64
N PHE A 62 -9.79 10.46 8.10
CA PHE A 62 -9.94 10.38 6.67
C PHE A 62 -10.93 11.42 6.14
N GLU A 63 -10.70 11.81 4.92
CA GLU A 63 -11.51 12.77 4.18
C GLU A 63 -11.89 12.18 2.83
N LEU A 64 -13.17 12.29 2.48
CA LEU A 64 -13.64 11.97 1.14
C LEU A 64 -13.67 13.27 0.32
N ALA A 65 -12.85 13.34 -0.71
CA ALA A 65 -12.67 14.55 -1.52
C ALA A 65 -14.02 15.06 -2.07
N GLY A 66 -14.26 16.36 -1.90
CA GLY A 66 -15.46 17.04 -2.41
C GLY A 66 -16.72 16.86 -1.56
N GLN A 67 -16.70 16.10 -0.47
CA GLN A 67 -17.90 15.89 0.36
C GLN A 67 -17.84 16.60 1.72
N GLY A 68 -16.68 17.15 2.10
CA GLY A 68 -16.54 17.89 3.38
C GLY A 68 -16.75 17.04 4.64
N VAL A 69 -16.93 15.72 4.48
CA VAL A 69 -17.15 14.78 5.58
C VAL A 69 -15.83 14.51 6.27
N ARG A 70 -15.76 14.85 7.55
CA ARG A 70 -14.65 14.50 8.41
C ARG A 70 -14.96 13.26 9.19
N SER A 71 -13.97 12.39 9.31
CA SER A 71 -14.12 11.11 9.99
C SER A 71 -12.85 10.79 10.75
N THR A 72 -12.99 10.21 11.93
CA THR A 72 -11.84 9.68 12.67
C THR A 72 -11.77 8.17 12.50
N LEU A 73 -10.55 7.64 12.56
CA LEU A 73 -10.24 6.24 12.40
C LEU A 73 -9.35 5.78 13.55
N GLU A 74 -9.72 4.66 14.17
CA GLU A 74 -8.86 3.92 15.07
C GLU A 74 -8.71 2.49 14.56
N ILE A 75 -7.47 2.01 14.48
CA ILE A 75 -7.14 0.64 14.05
C ILE A 75 -6.36 -0.03 15.15
N TYR A 76 -6.87 -1.16 15.60
CA TYR A 76 -6.21 -2.06 16.55
C TYR A 76 -5.83 -3.34 15.82
N SER A 77 -4.55 -3.68 15.84
CA SER A 77 -4.04 -4.92 15.27
C SER A 77 -3.24 -5.68 16.32
N LYS A 78 -3.44 -6.99 16.42
CA LYS A 78 -2.75 -7.84 17.38
C LYS A 78 -2.37 -9.18 16.74
N ALA A 79 -1.12 -9.57 16.94
CA ALA A 79 -0.64 -10.87 16.48
C ALA A 79 -1.44 -12.03 17.11
N PRO A 80 -1.63 -13.15 16.39
CA PRO A 80 -1.11 -13.40 15.05
C PRO A 80 -1.95 -12.78 13.91
N ASN A 81 -3.26 -12.47 14.14
CA ASN A 81 -4.18 -12.13 13.06
C ASN A 81 -5.47 -11.43 13.54
N LYS A 82 -5.46 -10.71 14.65
CA LYS A 82 -6.63 -9.98 15.14
C LYS A 82 -6.62 -8.54 14.66
N ARG A 83 -7.80 -8.01 14.31
CA ARG A 83 -7.95 -6.63 13.84
C ARG A 83 -9.32 -6.07 14.23
N LEU A 84 -9.33 -4.81 14.67
CA LEU A 84 -10.52 -3.99 14.82
C LEU A 84 -10.27 -2.64 14.17
N SER A 85 -11.21 -2.18 13.37
CA SER A 85 -11.26 -0.83 12.83
C SER A 85 -12.51 -0.14 13.36
N VAL A 86 -12.36 1.05 13.93
CA VAL A 86 -13.45 1.90 14.40
C VAL A 86 -13.40 3.20 13.62
N THR A 87 -14.47 3.50 12.91
CA THR A 87 -14.62 4.71 12.10
C THR A 87 -15.78 5.52 12.63
N LYS A 88 -15.53 6.79 13.02
CA LYS A 88 -16.57 7.73 13.40
C LYS A 88 -16.74 8.77 12.30
N ILE A 89 -17.92 8.81 11.73
CA ILE A 89 -18.28 9.74 10.65
C ILE A 89 -19.16 10.82 11.25
N GLU A 90 -18.70 12.08 11.14
CA GLU A 90 -19.44 13.20 11.68
C GLU A 90 -20.84 13.30 11.07
N GLY A 91 -21.86 13.38 11.93
CA GLY A 91 -23.27 13.41 11.52
C GLY A 91 -23.89 12.07 11.10
N PHE A 92 -23.10 10.98 10.99
CA PHE A 92 -23.61 9.67 10.54
C PHE A 92 -23.51 8.56 11.60
N GLY A 93 -22.56 8.66 12.54
CA GLY A 93 -22.39 7.66 13.58
C GLY A 93 -21.08 6.88 13.50
N GLU A 94 -21.05 5.73 14.15
CA GLU A 94 -19.85 4.89 14.28
C GLU A 94 -20.01 3.57 13.53
N MET A 95 -19.03 3.24 12.71
CA MET A 95 -18.90 1.94 12.04
C MET A 95 -17.76 1.15 12.65
N LYS A 96 -17.95 -0.16 12.84
CA LYS A 96 -16.87 -1.06 13.29
C LYS A 96 -16.73 -2.26 12.37
N GLN A 97 -15.50 -2.73 12.24
CA GLN A 97 -15.16 -3.98 11.58
C GLN A 97 -14.18 -4.74 12.44
N GLY A 98 -14.60 -5.90 12.95
CA GLY A 98 -13.81 -6.74 13.81
C GLY A 98 -13.48 -8.08 13.17
N PHE A 99 -12.27 -8.57 13.46
CA PHE A 99 -11.81 -9.93 13.13
C PHE A 99 -11.07 -10.49 14.34
N ASP A 100 -11.59 -11.58 14.93
CA ASP A 100 -11.06 -12.19 16.15
C ASP A 100 -9.96 -13.24 15.90
N GLY A 101 -9.59 -13.42 14.62
CA GLY A 101 -8.66 -14.45 14.16
C GLY A 101 -9.33 -15.62 13.47
N GLN A 102 -10.65 -15.76 13.59
CA GLN A 102 -11.48 -16.79 12.95
C GLN A 102 -12.72 -16.20 12.30
N ASN A 103 -13.47 -15.38 13.04
CA ASN A 103 -14.74 -14.81 12.65
C ASN A 103 -14.60 -13.30 12.43
N ALA A 104 -15.34 -12.79 11.45
CA ALA A 104 -15.41 -11.38 11.18
C ALA A 104 -16.84 -10.87 11.36
N TRP A 105 -16.96 -9.62 11.80
CA TRP A 105 -18.23 -8.92 11.98
C TRP A 105 -18.10 -7.47 11.59
N VAL A 106 -19.22 -6.86 11.26
CA VAL A 106 -19.34 -5.42 11.01
C VAL A 106 -20.53 -4.86 11.76
N GLN A 107 -20.38 -3.63 12.23
CA GLN A 107 -21.42 -2.79 12.80
C GLN A 107 -21.63 -1.59 11.90
N ASP A 108 -22.90 -1.33 11.52
CA ASP A 108 -23.27 -0.14 10.77
C ASP A 108 -23.45 1.09 11.69
N PRO A 109 -23.62 2.31 11.13
CA PRO A 109 -23.81 3.53 11.92
C PRO A 109 -25.08 3.53 12.79
N GLN A 110 -26.05 2.68 12.49
CA GLN A 110 -27.28 2.50 13.28
C GLN A 110 -27.10 1.53 14.43
N GLY A 111 -25.92 0.90 14.54
CA GLY A 111 -25.60 -0.08 15.59
C GLY A 111 -25.96 -1.52 15.25
N ASN A 112 -26.48 -1.82 14.06
CA ASN A 112 -26.77 -3.19 13.65
C ASN A 112 -25.49 -3.96 13.41
N ILE A 113 -25.41 -5.16 13.99
CA ILE A 113 -24.24 -6.01 13.90
C ILE A 113 -24.56 -7.24 13.06
N ARG A 114 -23.70 -7.55 12.09
CA ARG A 114 -23.81 -8.76 11.26
C ARG A 114 -22.49 -9.49 11.14
N ASP A 115 -22.57 -10.80 10.95
CA ASP A 115 -21.41 -11.61 10.62
C ASP A 115 -21.00 -11.34 9.16
N VAL A 116 -19.69 -11.46 8.91
CA VAL A 116 -19.11 -11.38 7.59
C VAL A 116 -18.81 -12.79 7.11
N THR A 117 -19.23 -13.10 5.88
CA THR A 117 -19.07 -14.43 5.27
C THR A 117 -18.57 -14.31 3.82
N GLY A 118 -18.23 -15.45 3.21
CA GLY A 118 -17.85 -15.51 1.78
C GLY A 118 -16.61 -14.68 1.42
N PRO A 119 -16.58 -14.07 0.22
CA PRO A 119 -15.41 -13.33 -0.26
C PRO A 119 -14.98 -12.17 0.65
N GLN A 120 -15.91 -11.51 1.33
CA GLN A 120 -15.59 -10.44 2.26
C GLN A 120 -14.84 -10.98 3.49
N LEU A 121 -15.22 -12.15 4.02
CA LEU A 121 -14.48 -12.81 5.10
C LEU A 121 -13.06 -13.15 4.68
N THR A 122 -12.88 -13.72 3.47
CA THR A 122 -11.56 -14.04 2.92
C THR A 122 -10.67 -12.80 2.86
N LEU A 123 -11.22 -11.66 2.46
CA LEU A 123 -10.49 -10.39 2.44
C LEU A 123 -10.08 -9.95 3.85
N MET A 124 -11.01 -9.97 4.80
CA MET A 124 -10.74 -9.60 6.20
C MET A 124 -9.72 -10.53 6.87
N GLN A 125 -9.76 -11.83 6.59
CA GLN A 125 -8.75 -12.80 7.05
C GLN A 125 -7.36 -12.45 6.53
N ARG A 126 -7.23 -12.03 5.27
CA ARG A 126 -5.97 -11.62 4.68
C ARG A 126 -5.47 -10.30 5.27
N GLU A 127 -6.33 -9.31 5.42
CA GLU A 127 -5.99 -8.01 6.02
C GLU A 127 -5.68 -8.10 7.51
N GLY A 128 -6.27 -9.06 8.20
CA GLY A 128 -6.02 -9.34 9.61
C GLY A 128 -4.64 -9.96 9.88
N GLN A 129 -3.97 -10.51 8.86
CA GLN A 129 -2.66 -11.13 9.05
C GLN A 129 -1.62 -10.12 9.55
N PHE A 130 -1.16 -10.32 10.78
CA PHE A 130 -0.12 -9.47 11.36
C PHE A 130 1.23 -9.76 10.69
N ASN A 131 1.95 -8.72 10.27
CA ASN A 131 3.19 -8.85 9.52
C ASN A 131 3.07 -9.73 8.26
N ALA A 132 1.97 -9.56 7.50
CA ALA A 132 1.68 -10.36 6.30
C ALA A 132 2.85 -10.42 5.30
N ASP A 133 3.63 -9.33 5.19
CA ASP A 133 4.76 -9.28 4.27
C ASP A 133 5.90 -10.24 4.67
N LEU A 134 6.07 -10.53 5.94
CA LEU A 134 7.05 -11.53 6.41
C LEU A 134 6.61 -12.97 6.09
N LYS A 135 5.31 -13.18 5.89
CA LYS A 135 4.67 -14.46 5.63
C LYS A 135 4.27 -14.64 4.16
N TRP A 136 4.84 -13.87 3.25
CA TRP A 136 4.40 -13.87 1.88
C TRP A 136 4.48 -15.25 1.21
N LYS A 137 5.49 -16.08 1.53
CA LYS A 137 5.61 -17.48 1.03
C LYS A 137 4.47 -18.38 1.50
N GLU A 138 3.87 -18.09 2.66
CA GLU A 138 2.73 -18.84 3.20
C GLU A 138 1.41 -18.37 2.61
N LEU A 139 1.28 -17.07 2.34
CA LEU A 139 0.04 -16.42 1.92
C LEU A 139 -0.20 -16.47 0.41
N TYR A 140 0.87 -16.45 -0.37
CA TYR A 140 0.79 -16.41 -1.83
C TYR A 140 1.34 -17.68 -2.44
N GLU A 141 0.59 -18.26 -3.38
CA GLU A 141 1.05 -19.42 -4.17
C GLU A 141 1.96 -19.00 -5.32
N LYS A 142 1.81 -17.76 -5.79
CA LYS A 142 2.61 -17.22 -6.89
C LYS A 142 2.88 -15.73 -6.70
N VAL A 143 4.12 -15.32 -6.96
CA VAL A 143 4.53 -13.91 -7.03
C VAL A 143 5.36 -13.69 -8.29
N GLU A 144 4.92 -12.77 -9.13
CA GLU A 144 5.48 -12.52 -10.46
C GLU A 144 5.86 -11.05 -10.62
N VAL A 145 7.04 -10.79 -11.16
CA VAL A 145 7.42 -9.45 -11.62
C VAL A 145 6.71 -9.19 -12.94
N GLN A 146 5.88 -8.14 -12.99
CA GLN A 146 5.17 -7.71 -14.19
C GLN A 146 5.94 -6.66 -15.00
N GLY A 147 7.02 -6.12 -14.42
CA GLY A 147 7.83 -5.06 -15.02
C GLY A 147 8.04 -3.87 -14.11
N LYS A 148 8.13 -2.69 -14.71
CA LYS A 148 8.31 -1.41 -14.02
C LYS A 148 7.31 -0.40 -14.55
N GLU A 149 6.73 0.40 -13.64
CA GLU A 149 5.82 1.49 -13.97
C GLU A 149 6.16 2.73 -13.16
N LYS A 150 5.66 3.88 -13.58
CA LYS A 150 5.78 5.11 -12.78
C LYS A 150 4.59 5.26 -11.85
N VAL A 151 4.90 5.46 -10.57
CA VAL A 151 3.92 5.85 -9.54
C VAL A 151 4.30 7.25 -9.06
N GLU A 152 3.41 8.23 -9.27
CA GLU A 152 3.67 9.65 -8.95
C GLU A 152 5.03 10.16 -9.50
N GLY A 153 5.37 9.75 -10.72
CA GLY A 153 6.59 10.17 -11.42
C GLY A 153 7.86 9.39 -11.06
N LYS A 154 7.84 8.51 -10.07
CA LYS A 154 8.96 7.66 -9.65
C LYS A 154 8.82 6.25 -10.21
N ASP A 155 9.93 5.64 -10.56
CA ASP A 155 9.95 4.26 -11.04
C ASP A 155 9.63 3.28 -9.89
N ALA A 156 8.79 2.30 -10.18
CA ALA A 156 8.41 1.26 -9.24
C ALA A 156 8.44 -0.12 -9.91
N TYR A 157 8.89 -1.13 -9.19
CA TYR A 157 8.72 -2.53 -9.58
C TYR A 157 7.26 -2.94 -9.38
N VAL A 158 6.69 -3.62 -10.36
CA VAL A 158 5.31 -4.10 -10.33
C VAL A 158 5.31 -5.60 -10.07
N LEU A 159 4.71 -6.02 -8.97
CA LEU A 159 4.54 -7.41 -8.60
C LEU A 159 3.06 -7.80 -8.58
N LYS A 160 2.72 -8.91 -9.24
CA LYS A 160 1.43 -9.57 -9.11
C LYS A 160 1.56 -10.69 -8.09
N LEU A 161 0.78 -10.62 -7.02
CA LEU A 161 0.74 -11.63 -5.97
C LEU A 161 -0.59 -12.36 -6.05
N THR A 162 -0.53 -13.67 -6.30
CA THR A 162 -1.71 -14.56 -6.36
C THR A 162 -1.83 -15.26 -5.01
N PRO A 163 -2.83 -14.93 -4.17
CA PRO A 163 -3.03 -15.59 -2.90
C PRO A 163 -3.61 -17.00 -3.09
N LYS A 164 -3.47 -17.86 -2.09
CA LYS A 164 -4.11 -19.20 -2.06
C LYS A 164 -5.64 -19.11 -2.12
N THR A 165 -6.20 -18.02 -1.61
CA THR A 165 -7.65 -17.75 -1.63
C THR A 165 -7.91 -16.26 -1.89
N GLY A 166 -8.94 -15.97 -2.68
CA GLY A 166 -9.34 -14.61 -3.05
C GLY A 166 -8.63 -14.07 -4.29
N PRO A 167 -8.93 -12.82 -4.66
CA PRO A 167 -8.40 -12.23 -5.88
C PRO A 167 -6.91 -11.87 -5.75
N PRO A 168 -6.16 -11.86 -6.86
CA PRO A 168 -4.80 -11.34 -6.91
C PRO A 168 -4.73 -9.88 -6.47
N VAL A 169 -3.55 -9.48 -5.99
CA VAL A 169 -3.23 -8.09 -5.70
C VAL A 169 -1.99 -7.69 -6.50
N VAL A 170 -1.99 -6.47 -7.05
CA VAL A 170 -0.82 -5.90 -7.71
C VAL A 170 -0.19 -4.88 -6.78
N ARG A 171 1.10 -5.04 -6.51
CA ARG A 171 1.86 -4.16 -5.61
C ARG A 171 2.99 -3.47 -6.35
N TYR A 172 3.19 -2.21 -6.04
CA TYR A 172 4.19 -1.34 -6.65
C TYR A 172 5.19 -0.92 -5.59
N TYR A 173 6.44 -1.32 -5.77
CA TYR A 173 7.54 -1.02 -4.86
C TYR A 173 8.47 0.01 -5.49
N ASP A 174 8.70 1.14 -4.81
CA ASP A 174 9.65 2.16 -5.25
C ASP A 174 11.00 1.53 -5.64
N ALA A 175 11.51 1.86 -6.81
CA ALA A 175 12.69 1.19 -7.35
C ALA A 175 14.00 1.57 -6.64
N ALA A 176 14.01 2.68 -5.89
CA ALA A 176 15.17 3.14 -5.13
C ALA A 176 15.06 2.78 -3.65
N ALA A 177 13.89 3.04 -3.04
CA ALA A 177 13.67 2.84 -1.60
C ALA A 177 13.07 1.48 -1.24
N TYR A 178 12.53 0.74 -2.21
CA TYR A 178 11.82 -0.54 -2.05
C TYR A 178 10.59 -0.49 -1.12
N LEU A 179 10.09 0.69 -0.81
CA LEU A 179 8.85 0.85 -0.06
C LEU A 179 7.64 0.58 -0.96
N LEU A 180 6.59 -0.02 -0.40
CA LEU A 180 5.32 -0.21 -1.09
C LEU A 180 4.66 1.16 -1.32
N VAL A 181 4.56 1.63 -2.56
CA VAL A 181 4.00 2.95 -2.89
C VAL A 181 2.59 2.89 -3.45
N ARG A 182 2.17 1.73 -4.00
CA ARG A 182 0.81 1.52 -4.48
C ARG A 182 0.40 0.05 -4.37
N SER A 183 -0.87 -0.19 -4.12
CA SER A 183 -1.50 -1.51 -4.14
C SER A 183 -2.84 -1.43 -4.86
N ASP A 184 -3.05 -2.30 -5.84
CA ASP A 184 -4.28 -2.41 -6.62
C ASP A 184 -4.95 -3.74 -6.28
N LEU A 185 -6.20 -3.68 -5.82
CA LEU A 185 -7.00 -4.83 -5.45
C LEU A 185 -8.30 -4.85 -6.25
N SER A 186 -8.58 -5.95 -6.95
CA SER A 186 -9.89 -6.18 -7.54
C SER A 186 -10.92 -6.52 -6.46
N VAL A 187 -12.01 -5.77 -6.44
CA VAL A 187 -13.12 -5.94 -5.50
C VAL A 187 -14.39 -6.23 -6.29
N ASN A 188 -15.01 -7.38 -5.99
CA ASN A 188 -16.30 -7.75 -6.55
C ASN A 188 -17.43 -7.25 -5.64
N THR A 189 -18.35 -6.51 -6.21
CA THR A 189 -19.57 -6.04 -5.53
C THR A 189 -20.81 -6.46 -6.32
N PRO A 190 -22.02 -6.37 -5.73
CA PRO A 190 -23.26 -6.59 -6.47
C PRO A 190 -23.41 -5.67 -7.68
N GLN A 191 -22.76 -4.50 -7.69
CA GLN A 191 -22.77 -3.52 -8.77
C GLN A 191 -21.72 -3.79 -9.84
N GLY A 192 -20.87 -4.81 -9.67
CA GLY A 192 -19.79 -5.19 -10.58
C GLY A 192 -18.42 -5.20 -9.93
N GLU A 193 -17.40 -5.47 -10.74
CA GLU A 193 -16.00 -5.46 -10.33
C GLU A 193 -15.40 -4.07 -10.51
N PHE A 194 -14.63 -3.62 -9.52
CA PHE A 194 -13.80 -2.44 -9.64
C PHE A 194 -12.42 -2.66 -9.01
N THR A 195 -11.44 -1.87 -9.43
CA THR A 195 -10.10 -1.90 -8.84
C THR A 195 -9.97 -0.81 -7.78
N LEU A 196 -9.75 -1.22 -6.53
CA LEU A 196 -9.38 -0.32 -5.45
C LEU A 196 -7.89 -0.03 -5.55
N LYS A 197 -7.55 1.20 -5.94
CA LYS A 197 -6.16 1.66 -6.01
C LYS A 197 -5.83 2.42 -4.74
N SER A 198 -4.81 1.95 -4.03
CA SER A 198 -4.34 2.55 -2.78
C SER A 198 -2.89 3.03 -2.97
N VAL A 199 -2.64 4.31 -2.84
CA VAL A 199 -1.30 4.92 -2.84
C VAL A 199 -0.88 5.17 -1.41
N LEU A 200 0.34 4.73 -1.04
CA LEU A 200 0.88 4.80 0.31
C LEU A 200 2.08 5.76 0.31
N SER A 201 2.13 6.64 1.29
CA SER A 201 3.17 7.65 1.42
C SER A 201 3.42 8.04 2.88
N ASP A 202 4.31 9.01 3.13
CA ASP A 202 4.66 9.50 4.46
C ASP A 202 5.08 8.35 5.40
N TYR A 203 6.09 7.58 4.98
CA TYR A 203 6.64 6.50 5.78
C TYR A 203 7.42 7.04 6.96
N ARG A 204 7.04 6.66 8.18
CA ARG A 204 7.67 7.05 9.44
C ARG A 204 8.16 5.82 10.19
N ASP A 205 9.22 5.99 10.97
CA ASP A 205 9.70 4.96 11.90
C ASP A 205 8.82 4.91 13.14
N VAL A 206 8.39 3.71 13.50
CA VAL A 206 7.65 3.42 14.73
C VAL A 206 8.28 2.19 15.36
N ASP A 207 9.09 2.40 16.40
CA ASP A 207 9.82 1.37 17.12
C ASP A 207 10.64 0.42 16.20
N GLY A 208 11.34 1.00 15.21
CA GLY A 208 12.18 0.30 14.27
C GLY A 208 11.46 -0.33 13.09
N ALA A 209 10.14 -0.15 12.96
CA ALA A 209 9.37 -0.53 11.77
C ALA A 209 8.87 0.71 11.03
N LYS A 210 9.14 0.81 9.74
CA LYS A 210 8.57 1.90 8.91
C LYS A 210 7.15 1.57 8.50
N MET A 211 6.23 2.48 8.81
CA MET A 211 4.80 2.37 8.49
C MET A 211 4.35 3.59 7.68
N PRO A 212 3.43 3.44 6.69
CA PRO A 212 2.87 4.56 5.96
C PRO A 212 1.90 5.34 6.86
N PHE A 213 2.02 6.66 6.89
CA PHE A 213 1.14 7.57 7.63
C PHE A 213 0.13 8.26 6.73
N GLN A 214 0.24 8.09 5.42
CA GLN A 214 -0.79 8.55 4.49
C GLN A 214 -1.14 7.44 3.50
N MET A 215 -2.44 7.28 3.25
CA MET A 215 -2.98 6.41 2.22
C MET A 215 -4.08 7.15 1.46
N THR A 216 -3.97 7.18 0.13
CA THR A 216 -4.99 7.73 -0.75
C THR A 216 -5.60 6.60 -1.57
N GLN A 217 -6.92 6.46 -1.51
CA GLN A 217 -7.66 5.40 -2.19
C GLN A 217 -8.61 5.98 -3.23
N GLN A 218 -8.53 5.47 -4.44
CA GLN A 218 -9.47 5.78 -5.51
C GLN A 218 -10.60 4.76 -5.50
N MET A 219 -11.82 5.25 -5.30
CA MET A 219 -13.06 4.47 -5.26
C MET A 219 -14.06 5.04 -6.27
N PRO A 220 -15.09 4.28 -6.68
CA PRO A 220 -16.12 4.77 -7.60
C PRO A 220 -16.82 6.07 -7.15
N MET A 221 -16.94 6.28 -5.83
CA MET A 221 -17.57 7.45 -5.23
C MET A 221 -16.64 8.66 -5.03
N GLY A 222 -15.34 8.52 -5.34
CA GLY A 222 -14.35 9.58 -5.17
C GLY A 222 -13.04 9.11 -4.56
N THR A 223 -12.19 10.05 -4.23
CA THR A 223 -10.89 9.79 -3.62
C THR A 223 -10.98 9.97 -2.11
N MET A 224 -10.62 8.94 -1.37
CA MET A 224 -10.50 8.98 0.09
C MET A 224 -9.03 9.09 0.48
N THR A 225 -8.70 10.05 1.32
CA THR A 225 -7.36 10.21 1.89
C THR A 225 -7.42 9.97 3.39
N THR A 226 -6.67 8.97 3.85
CA THR A 226 -6.46 8.66 5.26
C THR A 226 -5.11 9.18 5.70
N ARG A 227 -5.07 9.89 6.84
CA ARG A 227 -3.85 10.37 7.49
C ARG A 227 -3.78 9.80 8.89
N ILE A 228 -2.72 9.05 9.18
CA ILE A 228 -2.44 8.57 10.53
C ILE A 228 -1.79 9.71 11.33
N THR A 229 -2.36 10.01 12.48
CA THR A 229 -1.87 11.06 13.39
C THR A 229 -1.04 10.48 14.53
N GLU A 230 -1.32 9.23 14.90
CA GLU A 230 -0.62 8.52 15.98
C GLU A 230 -0.50 7.03 15.63
N ALA A 231 0.66 6.44 15.90
CA ALA A 231 0.87 4.99 15.87
C ALA A 231 1.68 4.57 17.10
N LYS A 232 1.21 3.55 17.82
CA LYS A 232 1.86 2.98 19.00
C LYS A 232 1.93 1.47 18.88
N THR A 233 3.03 0.89 19.29
CA THR A 233 3.24 -0.56 19.24
C THR A 233 3.28 -1.16 20.63
N ASN A 234 3.07 -2.46 20.70
CA ASN A 234 3.19 -3.27 21.91
C ASN A 234 2.35 -2.79 23.12
N LEU A 235 1.26 -2.05 22.84
CA LEU A 235 0.30 -1.74 23.88
C LEU A 235 -0.48 -3.00 24.27
N PRO A 236 -0.80 -3.18 25.56
CA PRO A 236 -1.71 -4.25 25.99
C PRO A 236 -3.09 -4.01 25.39
N ILE A 237 -3.57 -4.97 24.61
CA ILE A 237 -4.90 -4.94 23.98
C ILE A 237 -5.68 -6.16 24.48
N ASP A 238 -6.85 -5.90 25.07
CA ASP A 238 -7.76 -6.98 25.46
C ASP A 238 -8.32 -7.67 24.19
N ASP A 239 -8.29 -8.98 24.18
CA ASP A 239 -8.80 -9.78 23.06
C ASP A 239 -10.32 -9.62 22.86
N GLN A 240 -11.04 -9.24 23.89
CA GLN A 240 -12.49 -9.03 23.83
C GLN A 240 -12.90 -7.92 22.85
N ILE A 241 -12.05 -6.93 22.61
CA ILE A 241 -12.39 -5.85 21.65
C ILE A 241 -12.54 -6.35 20.21
N PHE A 242 -11.91 -7.48 19.88
CA PHE A 242 -11.96 -8.07 18.54
C PHE A 242 -13.20 -8.96 18.35
N ALA A 243 -13.78 -9.43 19.43
CA ALA A 243 -14.95 -10.29 19.41
C ALA A 243 -16.21 -9.52 18.99
N LYS A 244 -17.16 -10.23 18.37
CA LYS A 244 -18.48 -9.67 18.03
C LYS A 244 -19.20 -9.20 19.30
N PRO A 245 -19.62 -7.92 19.39
CA PRO A 245 -20.36 -7.43 20.55
C PRO A 245 -21.65 -8.24 20.78
N GLY A 246 -21.94 -8.52 22.05
CA GLY A 246 -23.12 -9.31 22.44
C GLY A 246 -23.00 -10.82 22.23
N GLY A 247 -21.85 -11.32 21.75
CA GLY A 247 -21.53 -12.75 21.76
C GLY A 247 -21.16 -13.22 23.18
N ALA A 248 -21.61 -14.39 23.56
CA ALA A 248 -21.17 -15.00 24.84
C ALA A 248 -19.63 -15.19 24.80
N PRO A 249 -18.91 -14.90 25.90
CA PRO A 249 -17.50 -15.25 26.00
C PRO A 249 -17.34 -16.76 25.84
N LYS A 250 -16.42 -17.15 24.93
CA LYS A 250 -16.03 -18.55 24.73
C LYS A 250 -15.04 -18.98 25.80
#